data_2a0ced075b4a42b4950da8e625ff0c47
#
_entry.id   2a0ced075b4a42b4950da8e625ff0c47
#
_cell.length_a   1.000
_cell.length_b   1.000
_cell.length_c   1.000
_cell.angle_alpha   90.00
_cell.angle_beta   90.00
_cell.angle_gamma   90.00
#
_symmetry.space_group_name_H-M   'P 1'
#
loop_
_entity.id
_entity.type
_entity.pdbx_description
1 polymer ?
#
loop_
_entity_poly.entity_id
_entity_poly.type
_entity_poly.pdbx_seq_one_letter_code
_entity_poly.pdbx_strand_id
1 'polypeptide(L)'
;GPEITTYDIPNVGEEKLKDLDEDGIVRIGAEVRADDILVGKISPKGEVELTPEERLLRSIFGERARDVKDTSLRLDHGKQGRVIGIKVFSRDMGDKLEPGIIKQVHVEIAKLRKISVGDKLAGRHGNKGVISKILPLEDMPYLEDGTPVDIILNPLGVASRMNIGQILETHLGWAAP
;
A
#
# COMPACT_ATOMS: atom_id res chain seq x y z
N GLY A 1 -22.34 -13.22 -9.89
CA GLY A 1 -23.15 -12.40 -9.02
C GLY A 1 -22.36 -11.22 -8.45
N PRO A 2 -23.02 -10.23 -7.84
CA PRO A 2 -22.34 -9.03 -7.37
C PRO A 2 -21.44 -9.34 -6.18
N GLU A 3 -20.23 -8.75 -6.18
CA GLU A 3 -19.34 -8.74 -5.04
C GLU A 3 -19.71 -7.57 -4.13
N ILE A 4 -19.64 -7.79 -2.82
CA ILE A 4 -19.99 -6.78 -1.83
C ILE A 4 -18.79 -6.59 -0.91
N THR A 5 -18.40 -5.33 -0.69
CA THR A 5 -17.40 -4.98 0.33
C THR A 5 -18.08 -4.99 1.69
N THR A 6 -17.47 -5.66 2.65
CA THR A 6 -18.06 -5.78 3.98
C THR A 6 -16.99 -6.12 5.03
N TYR A 7 -17.25 -5.68 6.26
CA TYR A 7 -16.52 -6.09 7.44
C TYR A 7 -16.81 -7.55 7.83
N ASP A 8 -18.00 -8.03 7.50
CA ASP A 8 -18.51 -9.34 7.93
C ASP A 8 -18.05 -10.46 6.99
N ILE A 9 -16.86 -10.97 7.24
CA ILE A 9 -16.22 -12.02 6.43
C ILE A 9 -16.40 -13.37 7.10
N PRO A 10 -16.88 -14.40 6.37
CA PRO A 10 -17.04 -15.73 6.94
C PRO A 10 -15.71 -16.39 7.30
N ASN A 11 -15.68 -17.13 8.41
CA ASN A 11 -14.54 -17.92 8.86
C ASN A 11 -13.26 -17.11 9.16
N VAL A 12 -13.40 -15.84 9.49
CA VAL A 12 -12.29 -14.98 9.88
C VAL A 12 -12.51 -14.46 11.29
N GLY A 13 -11.50 -14.60 12.14
CA GLY A 13 -11.57 -14.15 13.54
C GLY A 13 -11.57 -12.62 13.64
N GLU A 14 -12.14 -12.10 14.71
CA GLU A 14 -12.23 -10.67 14.98
C GLU A 14 -10.86 -9.97 14.99
N GLU A 15 -9.83 -10.66 15.43
CA GLU A 15 -8.46 -10.15 15.46
C GLU A 15 -7.99 -9.69 14.08
N LYS A 16 -8.38 -10.40 13.04
CA LYS A 16 -8.00 -10.05 11.66
C LYS A 16 -8.90 -8.99 11.03
N LEU A 17 -10.02 -8.70 11.66
CA LEU A 17 -11.00 -7.71 11.19
C LEU A 17 -10.89 -6.37 11.92
N LYS A 18 -10.08 -6.29 12.97
CA LYS A 18 -10.00 -5.11 13.85
C LYS A 18 -9.61 -3.80 13.15
N ASP A 19 -8.82 -3.87 12.09
CA ASP A 19 -8.37 -2.70 11.35
C ASP A 19 -9.24 -2.35 10.14
N LEU A 20 -10.34 -3.06 9.95
CA LEU A 20 -11.30 -2.78 8.88
C LEU A 20 -12.41 -1.85 9.39
N ASP A 21 -12.85 -0.93 8.51
CA ASP A 21 -14.00 -0.08 8.80
C ASP A 21 -15.32 -0.83 8.51
N GLU A 22 -16.46 -0.14 8.64
CA GLU A 22 -17.79 -0.73 8.41
C GLU A 22 -17.95 -1.28 6.99
N ASP A 23 -17.27 -0.67 6.02
CA ASP A 23 -17.30 -1.10 4.62
C ASP A 23 -16.27 -2.20 4.32
N GLY A 24 -15.53 -2.64 5.33
CA GLY A 24 -14.50 -3.66 5.17
C GLY A 24 -13.17 -3.14 4.63
N ILE A 25 -12.98 -1.83 4.58
CA ILE A 25 -11.74 -1.22 4.09
C ILE A 25 -10.78 -0.98 5.26
N VAL A 26 -9.52 -1.36 5.09
CA VAL A 26 -8.50 -1.16 6.12
C VAL A 26 -8.29 0.33 6.41
N ARG A 27 -8.08 0.67 7.67
CA ARG A 27 -7.88 2.08 8.08
C ARG A 27 -6.47 2.58 7.76
N ILE A 28 -6.36 3.88 7.54
CA ILE A 28 -5.06 4.56 7.42
C ILE A 28 -4.33 4.46 8.75
N GLY A 29 -3.03 4.15 8.70
CA GLY A 29 -2.20 3.96 9.89
C GLY A 29 -2.09 2.51 10.36
N ALA A 30 -2.88 1.59 9.81
CA ALA A 30 -2.80 0.18 10.16
C ALA A 30 -1.49 -0.45 9.68
N GLU A 31 -0.88 -1.26 10.53
CA GLU A 31 0.24 -2.09 10.14
C GLU A 31 -0.29 -3.39 9.54
N VAL A 32 0.15 -3.71 8.33
CA VAL A 32 -0.31 -4.87 7.59
C VAL A 32 0.86 -5.78 7.23
N ARG A 33 0.61 -7.07 7.26
CA ARG A 33 1.55 -8.14 6.93
C ARG A 33 0.96 -9.02 5.85
N ALA A 34 1.77 -9.95 5.34
CA ALA A 34 1.30 -10.94 4.37
C ALA A 34 0.01 -11.62 4.85
N ASP A 35 -0.93 -11.81 3.94
CA ASP A 35 -2.25 -12.39 4.14
C ASP A 35 -3.24 -11.56 4.97
N ASP A 36 -2.87 -10.40 5.47
CA ASP A 36 -3.82 -9.50 6.12
C ASP A 36 -4.83 -8.96 5.11
N ILE A 37 -6.09 -8.83 5.57
CA ILE A 37 -7.17 -8.33 4.73
C ILE A 37 -7.03 -6.82 4.57
N LEU A 38 -6.96 -6.35 3.33
CA LEU A 38 -6.94 -4.94 2.99
C LEU A 38 -8.33 -4.41 2.65
N VAL A 39 -9.10 -5.20 1.91
CA VAL A 39 -10.49 -4.90 1.58
C VAL A 39 -11.29 -6.19 1.75
N GLY A 40 -12.19 -6.20 2.72
CA GLY A 40 -13.09 -7.33 2.93
C GLY A 40 -14.14 -7.38 1.83
N LYS A 41 -14.23 -8.52 1.13
CA LYS A 41 -15.22 -8.75 0.08
C LYS A 41 -15.79 -10.15 0.20
N ILE A 42 -17.05 -10.26 -0.14
CA ILE A 42 -17.74 -11.52 -0.27
C ILE A 42 -18.42 -11.61 -1.63
N SER A 43 -18.49 -12.82 -2.14
CA SER A 43 -19.19 -13.12 -3.39
C SER A 43 -20.18 -14.27 -3.16
N PRO A 44 -21.30 -14.34 -3.91
CA PRO A 44 -22.22 -15.46 -3.79
C PRO A 44 -21.55 -16.78 -4.13
N LYS A 45 -21.84 -17.84 -3.40
CA LYS A 45 -21.45 -19.20 -3.76
C LYS A 45 -22.47 -19.76 -4.74
N GLY A 46 -22.00 -20.28 -5.87
CA GLY A 46 -22.80 -21.13 -6.71
C GLY A 46 -22.95 -22.51 -6.07
N GLU A 47 -24.06 -23.22 -6.37
CA GLU A 47 -24.27 -24.57 -5.84
C GLU A 47 -23.12 -25.53 -6.17
N VAL A 48 -22.46 -25.32 -7.30
CA VAL A 48 -21.34 -26.14 -7.79
C VAL A 48 -20.07 -25.95 -6.95
N GLU A 49 -19.95 -24.82 -6.24
CA GLU A 49 -18.77 -24.46 -5.43
C GLU A 49 -18.82 -25.03 -4.02
N LEU A 50 -19.94 -25.65 -3.63
CA LEU A 50 -20.08 -26.26 -2.32
C LEU A 50 -19.34 -27.59 -2.25
N THR A 51 -18.46 -27.75 -1.26
CA THR A 51 -17.86 -29.04 -0.96
C THR A 51 -18.91 -29.99 -0.34
N PRO A 52 -18.71 -31.32 -0.43
CA PRO A 52 -19.62 -32.26 0.26
C PRO A 52 -19.78 -31.97 1.75
N GLU A 53 -18.70 -31.56 2.42
CA GLU A 53 -18.74 -31.22 3.83
C GLU A 53 -19.58 -29.96 4.10
N GLU A 54 -19.48 -28.96 3.25
CA GLU A 54 -20.31 -27.75 3.36
C GLU A 54 -21.79 -28.03 3.13
N ARG A 55 -22.10 -28.92 2.19
CA ARG A 55 -23.48 -29.37 1.95
C ARG A 55 -24.05 -30.09 3.17
N LEU A 56 -23.23 -30.94 3.78
CA LEU A 56 -23.63 -31.65 5.00
C LEU A 56 -23.87 -30.69 6.16
N LEU A 57 -22.98 -29.72 6.36
CA LEU A 57 -23.12 -28.69 7.38
C LEU A 57 -24.39 -27.87 7.16
N ARG A 58 -24.73 -27.53 5.92
CA ARG A 58 -25.96 -26.83 5.61
C ARG A 58 -27.21 -27.64 5.97
N SER A 59 -27.18 -28.93 5.67
CA SER A 59 -28.31 -29.79 5.98
C SER A 59 -28.51 -29.98 7.51
N ILE A 60 -27.42 -29.92 8.28
CA ILE A 60 -27.47 -30.11 9.76
C ILE A 60 -27.75 -28.78 10.47
N PHE A 61 -27.12 -27.68 10.07
CA PHE A 61 -27.20 -26.40 10.77
C PHE A 61 -28.11 -25.37 10.10
N GLY A 62 -28.75 -25.70 8.96
CA GLY A 62 -29.67 -24.83 8.27
C GLY A 62 -29.05 -23.54 7.77
N GLU A 63 -29.72 -22.41 7.97
CA GLU A 63 -29.33 -21.10 7.45
C GLU A 63 -28.06 -20.52 8.07
N ARG A 64 -27.42 -21.19 9.02
CA ARG A 64 -26.18 -20.72 9.63
C ARG A 64 -24.96 -20.82 8.71
N ALA A 65 -25.05 -21.67 7.66
CA ALA A 65 -24.04 -21.73 6.64
C ALA A 65 -24.31 -20.62 5.61
N ARG A 66 -23.40 -19.65 5.51
CA ARG A 66 -23.56 -18.52 4.59
C ARG A 66 -23.38 -18.97 3.15
N ASP A 67 -24.21 -18.41 2.25
CA ASP A 67 -24.15 -18.63 0.80
C ASP A 67 -23.10 -17.77 0.13
N VAL A 68 -22.11 -17.29 0.85
CA VAL A 68 -21.09 -16.40 0.35
C VAL A 68 -19.70 -16.93 0.62
N LYS A 69 -18.79 -16.67 -0.29
CA LYS A 69 -17.39 -17.00 -0.14
C LYS A 69 -16.56 -15.73 0.07
N ASP A 70 -15.48 -15.87 0.80
CA ASP A 70 -14.50 -14.81 1.03
C ASP A 70 -13.69 -14.59 -0.25
N THR A 71 -13.84 -13.41 -0.86
CA THR A 71 -13.06 -12.96 -2.01
C THR A 71 -12.28 -11.71 -1.68
N SER A 72 -11.95 -11.52 -0.41
CA SER A 72 -11.23 -10.35 0.10
C SER A 72 -9.89 -10.16 -0.57
N LEU A 73 -9.50 -8.89 -0.74
CA LEU A 73 -8.15 -8.54 -1.15
C LEU A 73 -7.22 -8.66 0.07
N ARG A 74 -6.19 -9.44 -0.07
CA ARG A 74 -5.18 -9.64 0.97
C ARG A 74 -3.82 -9.16 0.50
N LEU A 75 -2.97 -8.78 1.45
CA LEU A 75 -1.60 -8.40 1.14
C LEU A 75 -0.81 -9.62 0.67
N ASP A 76 -0.05 -9.45 -0.40
CA ASP A 76 0.75 -10.52 -0.99
C ASP A 76 1.82 -11.06 -0.05
N HIS A 77 2.24 -12.30 -0.28
CA HIS A 77 3.35 -12.92 0.45
C HIS A 77 4.63 -12.09 0.31
N GLY A 78 5.39 -12.02 1.38
CA GLY A 78 6.65 -11.29 1.42
C GLY A 78 6.50 -9.78 1.53
N LYS A 79 5.28 -9.25 1.52
CA LYS A 79 5.02 -7.82 1.68
C LYS A 79 4.57 -7.50 3.10
N GLN A 80 4.92 -6.31 3.54
CA GLN A 80 4.47 -5.73 4.81
C GLN A 80 4.63 -4.22 4.75
N GLY A 81 3.93 -3.52 5.61
CA GLY A 81 4.04 -2.06 5.67
C GLY A 81 2.93 -1.42 6.48
N ARG A 82 2.79 -0.11 6.31
CA ARG A 82 1.74 0.68 6.95
C ARG A 82 0.87 1.32 5.89
N VAL A 83 -0.42 1.28 6.10
CA VAL A 83 -1.38 1.94 5.19
C VAL A 83 -1.26 3.44 5.36
N ILE A 84 -0.91 4.14 4.27
CA ILE A 84 -0.69 5.59 4.26
C ILE A 84 -1.76 6.36 3.51
N GLY A 85 -2.53 5.69 2.67
CA GLY A 85 -3.58 6.34 1.90
C GLY A 85 -4.62 5.36 1.38
N ILE A 86 -5.83 5.84 1.22
CA ILE A 86 -6.95 5.08 0.66
C ILE A 86 -7.72 5.99 -0.26
N LYS A 87 -7.97 5.51 -1.49
CA LYS A 87 -8.81 6.21 -2.47
C LYS A 87 -9.93 5.28 -2.90
N VAL A 88 -11.16 5.78 -2.86
CA VAL A 88 -12.34 5.03 -3.27
C VAL A 88 -12.97 5.72 -4.47
N PHE A 89 -13.14 4.98 -5.55
CA PHE A 89 -13.83 5.44 -6.75
C PHE A 89 -15.13 4.66 -6.90
N SER A 90 -16.22 5.33 -7.20
CA SER A 90 -17.53 4.72 -7.32
C SER A 90 -18.32 5.34 -8.46
N ARG A 91 -19.08 4.53 -9.20
CA ARG A 91 -19.98 5.04 -10.23
C ARG A 91 -21.09 5.91 -9.64
N ASP A 92 -21.52 5.60 -8.43
CA ASP A 92 -22.54 6.38 -7.73
C ASP A 92 -22.05 7.80 -7.41
N MET A 93 -20.74 8.01 -7.31
CA MET A 93 -20.12 9.31 -7.08
C MET A 93 -19.70 10.01 -8.37
N GLY A 94 -20.06 9.46 -9.54
CA GLY A 94 -19.74 10.03 -10.83
C GLY A 94 -18.40 9.65 -11.42
N ASP A 95 -17.64 8.76 -10.78
CA ASP A 95 -16.35 8.30 -11.27
C ASP A 95 -16.50 7.41 -12.50
N LYS A 96 -15.59 7.58 -13.46
CA LYS A 96 -15.54 6.74 -14.66
C LYS A 96 -14.70 5.50 -14.37
N LEU A 97 -15.35 4.35 -14.39
CA LEU A 97 -14.71 3.06 -14.17
C LEU A 97 -14.86 2.18 -15.40
N GLU A 98 -14.01 1.17 -15.50
CA GLU A 98 -14.09 0.20 -16.58
C GLU A 98 -15.45 -0.54 -16.56
N PRO A 99 -15.89 -1.06 -17.71
CA PRO A 99 -17.16 -1.81 -17.79
C PRO A 99 -17.19 -2.96 -16.78
N GLY A 100 -18.30 -3.09 -16.07
CA GLY A 100 -18.49 -4.14 -15.06
C GLY A 100 -17.96 -3.78 -13.65
N ILE A 101 -17.23 -2.68 -13.51
CA ILE A 101 -16.72 -2.24 -12.22
C ILE A 101 -17.63 -1.13 -11.65
N ILE A 102 -18.15 -1.37 -10.45
CA ILE A 102 -19.03 -0.42 -9.75
C ILE A 102 -18.22 0.44 -8.79
N LYS A 103 -17.22 -0.15 -8.16
CA LYS A 103 -16.40 0.49 -7.13
C LYS A 103 -14.95 0.00 -7.24
N GLN A 104 -14.02 0.92 -7.07
CA GLN A 104 -12.60 0.61 -7.06
C GLN A 104 -11.95 1.22 -5.82
N VAL A 105 -11.14 0.45 -5.12
CA VAL A 105 -10.44 0.89 -3.92
C VAL A 105 -8.94 0.77 -4.14
N HIS A 106 -8.23 1.88 -3.95
CA HIS A 106 -6.76 1.90 -3.98
C HIS A 106 -6.24 2.01 -2.55
N VAL A 107 -5.46 1.03 -2.13
CA VAL A 107 -4.80 1.03 -0.82
C VAL A 107 -3.31 1.27 -1.04
N GLU A 108 -2.81 2.38 -0.51
CA GLU A 108 -1.39 2.72 -0.59
C GLU A 108 -0.68 2.26 0.67
N ILE A 109 0.36 1.45 0.51
CA ILE A 109 1.12 0.88 1.62
C ILE A 109 2.57 1.32 1.51
N ALA A 110 3.11 1.89 2.58
CA ALA A 110 4.51 2.30 2.67
C ALA A 110 5.31 1.30 3.51
N LYS A 111 6.50 0.99 3.03
CA LYS A 111 7.46 0.17 3.76
C LYS A 111 8.77 0.93 3.90
N LEU A 112 9.33 0.95 5.11
CA LEU A 112 10.68 1.45 5.32
C LEU A 112 11.69 0.40 4.89
N ARG A 113 12.51 0.76 3.92
CA ARG A 113 13.59 -0.08 3.45
C ARG A 113 14.91 0.69 3.58
N LYS A 114 15.90 0.05 4.19
CA LYS A 114 17.24 0.64 4.26
C LYS A 114 17.86 0.63 2.87
N ILE A 115 18.47 1.76 2.52
CA ILE A 115 19.24 1.88 1.29
C ILE A 115 20.56 1.11 1.40
N SER A 116 21.05 0.62 0.28
CA SER A 116 22.32 -0.07 0.23
C SER A 116 23.12 0.37 -1.00
N VAL A 117 24.43 0.14 -0.96
CA VAL A 117 25.30 0.41 -2.12
C VAL A 117 24.78 -0.36 -3.33
N GLY A 118 24.70 0.32 -4.47
CA GLY A 118 24.13 -0.25 -5.69
C GLY A 118 22.65 0.06 -5.92
N ASP A 119 21.94 0.57 -4.93
CA ASP A 119 20.54 0.97 -5.10
C ASP A 119 20.42 2.20 -5.98
N LYS A 120 19.43 2.21 -6.87
CA LYS A 120 19.17 3.33 -7.77
C LYS A 120 18.19 4.31 -7.12
N LEU A 121 18.61 5.56 -7.10
CA LEU A 121 17.80 6.67 -6.60
C LEU A 121 17.56 7.70 -7.70
N ALA A 122 16.45 8.41 -7.60
CA ALA A 122 16.10 9.48 -8.53
C ALA A 122 15.49 10.65 -7.78
N GLY A 123 15.77 11.85 -8.24
CA GLY A 123 15.14 13.07 -7.75
C GLY A 123 13.95 13.47 -8.61
N ARG A 124 13.40 14.66 -8.33
CA ARG A 124 12.23 15.22 -9.02
C ARG A 124 12.57 15.96 -10.33
N HIS A 125 13.85 16.11 -10.67
CA HIS A 125 14.31 16.92 -11.80
C HIS A 125 15.01 16.10 -12.89
N GLY A 126 14.62 14.83 -13.06
CA GLY A 126 15.23 13.94 -14.04
C GLY A 126 16.61 13.42 -13.65
N ASN A 127 17.12 13.80 -12.50
CA ASN A 127 18.39 13.33 -11.98
C ASN A 127 18.24 11.92 -11.40
N LYS A 128 19.13 11.03 -11.80
CA LYS A 128 19.15 9.64 -11.32
C LYS A 128 20.60 9.20 -11.07
N GLY A 129 20.76 8.29 -10.17
CA GLY A 129 22.07 7.78 -9.83
C GLY A 129 22.00 6.52 -8.99
N VAL A 130 23.16 5.92 -8.80
CA VAL A 130 23.34 4.71 -8.01
C VAL A 130 24.14 5.06 -6.78
N ILE A 131 23.74 4.52 -5.62
CA ILE A 131 24.49 4.73 -4.37
C ILE A 131 25.84 4.05 -4.48
N SER A 132 26.91 4.83 -4.38
CA SER A 132 28.27 4.32 -4.44
C SER A 132 28.89 4.09 -3.07
N LYS A 133 28.44 4.85 -2.07
CA LYS A 133 29.00 4.78 -0.72
C LYS A 133 27.96 5.22 0.31
N ILE A 134 27.96 4.57 1.46
CA ILE A 134 27.15 4.97 2.61
C ILE A 134 28.12 5.30 3.74
N LEU A 135 28.05 6.55 4.23
CA LEU A 135 28.91 7.05 5.28
C LEU A 135 28.20 7.06 6.63
N PRO A 136 28.91 6.81 7.74
CA PRO A 136 28.39 7.08 9.06
C PRO A 136 28.01 8.56 9.20
N LEU A 137 27.08 8.88 10.09
CA LEU A 137 26.62 10.26 10.30
C LEU A 137 27.75 11.20 10.67
N GLU A 138 28.70 10.74 11.48
CA GLU A 138 29.86 11.53 11.91
C GLU A 138 30.81 11.91 10.78
N ASP A 139 30.78 11.18 9.66
CA ASP A 139 31.63 11.46 8.50
C ASP A 139 30.92 12.29 7.42
N MET A 140 29.63 12.60 7.61
CA MET A 140 28.87 13.44 6.70
C MET A 140 29.13 14.93 6.98
N PRO A 141 29.14 15.78 5.93
CA PRO A 141 29.10 17.22 6.14
C PRO A 141 27.89 17.63 6.96
N TYR A 142 28.01 18.71 7.72
CA TYR A 142 26.93 19.17 8.59
C TYR A 142 26.73 20.68 8.48
N LEU A 143 25.51 21.11 8.77
CA LEU A 143 25.15 22.52 8.80
C LEU A 143 25.66 23.18 10.09
N GLU A 144 25.57 24.52 10.19
CA GLU A 144 26.02 25.26 11.36
C GLU A 144 25.37 24.80 12.67
N ASP A 145 24.12 24.34 12.60
CA ASP A 145 23.38 23.82 13.74
C ASP A 145 23.74 22.38 14.13
N GLY A 146 24.66 21.75 13.39
CA GLY A 146 25.08 20.36 13.61
C GLY A 146 24.27 19.32 12.89
N THR A 147 23.25 19.70 12.11
CA THR A 147 22.42 18.76 11.35
C THR A 147 23.23 18.17 10.18
N PRO A 148 23.43 16.84 10.12
CA PRO A 148 24.17 16.23 9.03
C PRO A 148 23.39 16.28 7.71
N VAL A 149 24.13 16.37 6.60
CA VAL A 149 23.58 16.30 5.26
C VAL A 149 23.12 14.86 5.00
N ASP A 150 21.97 14.70 4.38
CA ASP A 150 21.39 13.37 4.10
C ASP A 150 21.97 12.68 2.89
N ILE A 151 22.31 13.45 1.85
CA ILE A 151 22.81 12.92 0.58
C ILE A 151 23.84 13.85 -0.06
N ILE A 152 24.87 13.27 -0.63
CA ILE A 152 25.89 14.00 -1.40
C ILE A 152 25.80 13.54 -2.85
N LEU A 153 25.67 14.50 -3.76
CA LEU A 153 25.56 14.24 -5.18
C LEU A 153 26.85 14.60 -5.89
N ASN A 154 27.24 13.82 -6.91
CA ASN A 154 28.38 14.12 -7.74
C ASN A 154 28.06 15.32 -8.65
N PRO A 155 28.81 16.45 -8.55
CA PRO A 155 28.53 17.65 -9.34
C PRO A 155 28.75 17.45 -10.85
N LEU A 156 29.56 16.48 -11.25
CA LEU A 156 29.79 16.20 -12.67
C LEU A 156 28.51 15.74 -13.38
N GLY A 157 27.66 14.97 -12.68
CA GLY A 157 26.37 14.56 -13.21
C GLY A 157 25.40 15.71 -13.43
N VAL A 158 25.50 16.77 -12.63
CA VAL A 158 24.68 17.99 -12.76
C VAL A 158 25.14 18.83 -13.96
N ALA A 159 26.45 19.08 -14.07
CA ALA A 159 27.01 19.92 -15.08
C ALA A 159 26.81 19.34 -16.49
N SER A 160 26.98 18.03 -16.67
CA SER A 160 26.87 17.38 -17.97
C SER A 160 25.42 17.22 -18.45
N ARG A 161 24.45 17.15 -17.55
CA ARG A 161 23.03 16.89 -17.86
C ARG A 161 22.11 18.09 -17.71
N MET A 162 22.65 19.24 -17.30
CA MET A 162 21.91 20.50 -17.16
C MET A 162 20.61 20.42 -16.35
N ASN A 163 20.57 19.57 -15.33
CA ASN A 163 19.43 19.43 -14.42
C ASN A 163 19.45 20.57 -13.38
N ILE A 164 19.30 21.81 -13.83
CA ILE A 164 19.44 23.02 -13.00
C ILE A 164 18.39 23.07 -11.88
N GLY A 165 17.20 22.49 -12.12
CA GLY A 165 16.13 22.48 -11.14
C GLY A 165 16.51 21.86 -9.80
N GLN A 166 17.41 20.86 -9.77
CA GLN A 166 17.85 20.25 -8.51
C GLN A 166 18.71 21.21 -7.67
N ILE A 167 19.48 22.09 -8.32
CA ILE A 167 20.27 23.10 -7.61
C ILE A 167 19.34 24.14 -6.99
N LEU A 168 18.35 24.61 -7.75
CA LEU A 168 17.35 25.57 -7.26
C LEU A 168 16.55 24.96 -6.09
N GLU A 169 16.18 23.69 -6.20
CA GLU A 169 15.48 22.97 -5.14
C GLU A 169 16.31 22.92 -3.86
N THR A 170 17.59 22.62 -3.96
CA THR A 170 18.50 22.55 -2.82
C THR A 170 18.62 23.91 -2.11
N HIS A 171 18.83 24.98 -2.89
CA HIS A 171 18.94 26.32 -2.32
C HIS A 171 17.63 26.78 -1.66
N LEU A 172 16.52 26.56 -2.33
CA LEU A 172 15.21 26.96 -1.79
C LEU A 172 14.83 26.14 -0.55
N GLY A 173 15.08 24.85 -0.56
CA GLY A 173 14.84 23.98 0.59
C GLY A 173 15.71 24.30 1.78
N TRP A 174 16.94 24.78 1.55
CA TRP A 174 17.83 25.23 2.62
C TRP A 174 17.34 26.53 3.25
N ALA A 175 16.84 27.44 2.42
CA ALA A 175 16.33 28.74 2.89
C ALA A 175 14.96 28.66 3.55
N ALA A 176 14.16 27.65 3.22
CA ALA A 176 12.82 27.46 3.80
C ALA A 176 12.93 26.83 5.19
N PRO A 177 12.23 27.40 6.22
CA PRO A 177 12.20 26.84 7.58
C PRO A 177 11.44 25.51 7.65
#